data_3d6e8346591f06d55eebb8a740227544
#
_entry.id   3d6e8346591f06d55eebb8a740227544
#
_cell.length_a   1.000
_cell.length_b   1.000
_cell.length_c   1.000
_cell.angle_alpha   90.00
_cell.angle_beta   90.00
_cell.angle_gamma   90.00
#
_symmetry.space_group_name_H-M   'P 1'
#
loop_
_entity.id
_entity.type
_entity.pdbx_description
1 polymer ?
#
loop_
_entity_poly.entity_id
_entity_poly.type
_entity_poly.pdbx_seq_one_letter_code
_entity_poly.pdbx_strand_id
1 'polypeptide(L)'
;MAYGFNTIICSEFLSIFVTMLNAVKFTIAPLSLAFFAYLSFTQRGALSYSAFLYAYTMIPLIEFFLKNDERNLSEFEESLADRNPIFDLVLYFSVALHLFLLGTFLFSITNPRLETYEIVGRTLSMGLLTTFAINLGHELGHRQAWGEQFLAKLMLLTSLMMHFFIEHNRGHHKNVATFEDPSTARKGETVYAFWFRAILNEYL
;
A
#
# COMPACT_ATOMS: atom_id res chain seq x y z
N MET A 1 -34.57 -34.55 -0.04
CA MET A 1 -34.40 -33.09 0.26
C MET A 1 -33.26 -32.77 1.23
N ALA A 2 -32.83 -33.64 2.13
CA ALA A 2 -31.75 -33.33 3.11
C ALA A 2 -30.32 -33.30 2.53
N TYR A 3 -30.02 -33.97 1.44
CA TYR A 3 -28.69 -34.01 0.82
C TYR A 3 -28.28 -32.71 0.10
N GLY A 4 -29.23 -31.96 -0.43
CA GLY A 4 -28.93 -30.68 -1.10
C GLY A 4 -28.64 -29.53 -0.14
N PHE A 5 -29.20 -29.55 1.06
CA PHE A 5 -29.04 -28.51 2.06
C PHE A 5 -27.63 -28.54 2.69
N ASN A 6 -27.13 -29.76 2.97
CA ASN A 6 -25.77 -29.93 3.54
C ASN A 6 -24.64 -29.57 2.56
N THR A 7 -24.85 -29.79 1.25
CA THR A 7 -23.85 -29.42 0.23
C THR A 7 -23.75 -27.91 0.04
N ILE A 8 -24.85 -27.18 0.10
CA ILE A 8 -24.87 -25.71 -0.02
C ILE A 8 -24.19 -25.07 1.20
N ILE A 9 -24.52 -25.51 2.42
CA ILE A 9 -23.90 -25.00 3.65
C ILE A 9 -22.39 -25.30 3.66
N CYS A 10 -21.97 -26.46 3.21
CA CYS A 10 -20.56 -26.83 3.13
C CYS A 10 -19.78 -25.98 2.09
N SER A 11 -20.40 -25.68 0.94
CA SER A 11 -19.79 -24.82 -0.08
C SER A 11 -19.68 -23.36 0.37
N GLU A 12 -20.70 -22.82 1.04
CA GLU A 12 -20.66 -21.48 1.61
C GLU A 12 -19.60 -21.36 2.72
N PHE A 13 -19.54 -22.33 3.63
CA PHE A 13 -18.54 -22.35 4.68
C PHE A 13 -17.11 -22.44 4.12
N LEU A 14 -16.90 -23.28 3.10
CA LEU A 14 -15.60 -23.40 2.42
C LEU A 14 -15.22 -22.09 1.70
N SER A 15 -16.16 -21.42 1.04
CA SER A 15 -15.90 -20.14 0.37
C SER A 15 -15.54 -19.03 1.35
N ILE A 16 -16.26 -18.94 2.49
CA ILE A 16 -15.95 -17.99 3.57
C ILE A 16 -14.55 -18.28 4.13
N PHE A 17 -14.22 -19.53 4.38
CA PHE A 17 -12.91 -19.94 4.90
C PHE A 17 -11.77 -19.59 3.93
N VAL A 18 -11.93 -19.85 2.64
CA VAL A 18 -10.96 -19.51 1.59
C VAL A 18 -10.78 -17.98 1.51
N THR A 19 -11.88 -17.22 1.59
CA THR A 19 -11.81 -15.75 1.56
C THR A 19 -11.12 -15.20 2.81
N MET A 20 -11.34 -15.78 3.99
CA MET A 20 -10.61 -15.41 5.21
C MET A 20 -9.13 -15.74 5.10
N LEU A 21 -8.74 -16.89 4.56
CA LEU A 21 -7.34 -17.23 4.31
C LEU A 21 -6.67 -16.25 3.35
N ASN A 22 -7.38 -15.83 2.30
CA ASN A 22 -6.87 -14.82 1.38
C ASN A 22 -6.69 -13.46 2.09
N ALA A 23 -7.65 -13.01 2.89
CA ALA A 23 -7.51 -11.78 3.68
C ALA A 23 -6.28 -11.82 4.60
N VAL A 24 -6.00 -12.97 5.25
CA VAL A 24 -4.79 -13.15 6.06
C VAL A 24 -3.53 -13.01 5.21
N LYS A 25 -3.48 -13.55 3.99
CA LYS A 25 -2.33 -13.37 3.09
C LYS A 25 -2.09 -11.89 2.78
N PHE A 26 -3.15 -11.12 2.51
CA PHE A 26 -3.04 -9.67 2.25
C PHE A 26 -2.55 -8.87 3.46
N THR A 27 -2.75 -9.35 4.69
CA THR A 27 -2.21 -8.68 5.90
C THR A 27 -0.71 -8.91 6.11
N ILE A 28 -0.13 -9.97 5.55
CA ILE A 28 1.29 -10.32 5.76
C ILE A 28 2.20 -9.20 5.25
N ALA A 29 1.93 -8.65 4.05
CA ALA A 29 2.77 -7.63 3.45
C ALA A 29 2.82 -6.32 4.29
N PRO A 30 1.68 -5.68 4.65
CA PRO A 30 1.71 -4.48 5.47
C PRO A 30 2.25 -4.73 6.89
N LEU A 31 1.96 -5.89 7.50
CA LEU A 31 2.46 -6.21 8.85
C LEU A 31 3.95 -6.48 8.87
N SER A 32 4.49 -7.22 7.89
CA SER A 32 5.93 -7.47 7.81
C SER A 32 6.71 -6.19 7.56
N LEU A 33 6.25 -5.34 6.64
CA LEU A 33 6.87 -4.05 6.40
C LEU A 33 6.81 -3.16 7.64
N ALA A 34 5.66 -3.11 8.33
CA ALA A 34 5.49 -2.35 9.55
C ALA A 34 6.42 -2.82 10.68
N PHE A 35 6.62 -4.13 10.81
CA PHE A 35 7.57 -4.70 11.77
C PHE A 35 9.00 -4.22 11.51
N PHE A 36 9.47 -4.33 10.26
CA PHE A 36 10.81 -3.86 9.91
C PHE A 36 10.96 -2.34 10.00
N ALA A 37 9.90 -1.58 9.71
CA ALA A 37 9.89 -0.13 9.92
C ALA A 37 9.96 0.24 11.41
N TYR A 38 9.23 -0.45 12.27
CA TYR A 38 9.31 -0.28 13.70
C TYR A 38 10.73 -0.57 14.23
N LEU A 39 11.37 -1.62 13.74
CA LEU A 39 12.78 -1.89 14.04
C LEU A 39 13.68 -0.75 13.57
N SER A 40 13.47 -0.23 12.36
CA SER A 40 14.26 0.91 11.84
C SER A 40 14.18 2.13 12.75
N PHE A 41 13.02 2.41 13.34
CA PHE A 41 12.79 3.61 14.14
C PHE A 41 13.19 3.43 15.61
N THR A 42 13.23 2.20 16.13
CA THR A 42 13.51 1.94 17.54
C THR A 42 14.93 1.43 17.81
N GLN A 43 15.53 0.76 16.83
CA GLN A 43 16.87 0.20 16.97
C GLN A 43 17.94 1.16 16.40
N ARG A 44 19.22 0.85 16.67
CA ARG A 44 20.38 1.63 16.25
C ARG A 44 21.26 0.87 15.28
N GLY A 45 22.25 1.58 14.72
CA GLY A 45 23.21 0.98 13.81
C GLY A 45 22.58 0.55 12.48
N ALA A 46 23.01 -0.58 11.96
CA ALA A 46 22.52 -1.10 10.68
C ALA A 46 21.01 -1.39 10.66
N LEU A 47 20.41 -1.64 11.84
CA LEU A 47 18.97 -1.88 11.95
C LEU A 47 18.12 -0.65 11.61
N SER A 48 18.68 0.55 11.59
CA SER A 48 17.97 1.75 11.09
C SER A 48 17.56 1.65 9.62
N TYR A 49 18.14 0.71 8.85
CA TYR A 49 17.82 0.43 7.45
C TYR A 49 16.91 -0.80 7.27
N SER A 50 16.40 -1.42 8.34
CA SER A 50 15.77 -2.74 8.25
C SER A 50 14.57 -2.79 7.30
N ALA A 51 13.68 -1.77 7.26
CA ALA A 51 12.56 -1.76 6.32
C ALA A 51 13.04 -1.60 4.86
N PHE A 52 14.03 -0.73 4.65
CA PHE A 52 14.62 -0.53 3.33
C PHE A 52 15.28 -1.82 2.80
N LEU A 53 16.09 -2.48 3.62
CA LEU A 53 16.73 -3.75 3.26
C LEU A 53 15.71 -4.87 3.09
N TYR A 54 14.66 -4.91 3.91
CA TYR A 54 13.57 -5.86 3.75
C TYR A 54 12.93 -5.74 2.37
N ALA A 55 12.51 -4.53 1.97
CA ALA A 55 11.80 -4.31 0.73
C ALA A 55 12.67 -4.50 -0.51
N TYR A 56 13.91 -4.00 -0.50
CA TYR A 56 14.77 -3.99 -1.69
C TYR A 56 15.76 -5.15 -1.77
N THR A 57 15.88 -5.96 -0.71
CA THR A 57 16.78 -7.12 -0.73
C THR A 57 16.04 -8.40 -0.37
N MET A 58 15.35 -8.45 0.79
CA MET A 58 14.72 -9.69 1.23
C MET A 58 13.52 -10.08 0.36
N ILE A 59 12.62 -9.14 0.02
CA ILE A 59 11.47 -9.44 -0.83
C ILE A 59 11.92 -9.95 -2.22
N PRO A 60 12.80 -9.25 -2.98
CA PRO A 60 13.28 -9.77 -4.27
C PRO A 60 13.99 -11.12 -4.17
N LEU A 61 14.75 -11.36 -3.10
CA LEU A 61 15.36 -12.67 -2.89
C LEU A 61 14.32 -13.77 -2.65
N ILE A 62 13.30 -13.49 -1.86
CA ILE A 62 12.21 -14.44 -1.62
C ILE A 62 11.46 -14.72 -2.92
N GLU A 63 11.12 -13.69 -3.70
CA GLU A 63 10.45 -13.81 -4.99
C GLU A 63 11.25 -14.63 -6.00
N PHE A 64 12.58 -14.49 -5.99
CA PHE A 64 13.43 -15.28 -6.87
C PHE A 64 13.33 -16.81 -6.63
N PHE A 65 13.04 -17.22 -5.38
CA PHE A 65 12.90 -18.64 -5.01
C PHE A 65 11.45 -19.11 -5.00
N LEU A 66 10.47 -18.21 -4.95
CA LEU A 66 9.05 -18.56 -4.98
C LEU A 66 8.55 -18.65 -6.42
N LYS A 67 7.67 -19.60 -6.65
CA LYS A 67 6.95 -19.69 -7.91
C LYS A 67 5.80 -18.67 -7.91
N ASN A 68 5.71 -17.88 -8.98
CA ASN A 68 4.62 -16.93 -9.15
C ASN A 68 3.26 -17.65 -9.22
N ASP A 69 2.28 -17.10 -8.53
CA ASP A 69 0.88 -17.51 -8.68
C ASP A 69 0.25 -16.63 -9.78
N GLU A 70 0.05 -17.22 -10.97
CA GLU A 70 -0.53 -16.55 -12.13
C GLU A 70 -2.06 -16.71 -12.20
N ARG A 71 -2.68 -17.31 -11.18
CA ARG A 71 -4.12 -17.55 -11.14
C ARG A 71 -4.87 -16.26 -10.84
N ASN A 72 -5.72 -15.83 -11.78
CA ASN A 72 -6.70 -14.79 -11.53
C ASN A 72 -7.90 -15.34 -10.75
N LEU A 73 -8.54 -14.49 -9.97
CA LEU A 73 -9.81 -14.81 -9.33
C LEU A 73 -10.88 -15.05 -10.42
N SER A 74 -11.78 -15.99 -10.19
CA SER A 74 -13.00 -16.09 -10.99
C SER A 74 -13.95 -14.95 -10.65
N GLU A 75 -14.87 -14.60 -11.56
CA GLU A 75 -15.88 -13.55 -11.34
C GLU A 75 -16.69 -13.77 -10.04
N PHE A 76 -16.92 -15.03 -9.67
CA PHE A 76 -17.59 -15.38 -8.43
C PHE A 76 -16.71 -15.10 -7.20
N GLU A 77 -15.43 -15.49 -7.22
CA GLU A 77 -14.48 -15.22 -6.14
C GLU A 77 -14.27 -13.72 -5.96
N GLU A 78 -14.19 -12.95 -7.06
CA GLU A 78 -14.10 -11.50 -7.05
C GLU A 78 -15.31 -10.85 -6.40
N SER A 79 -16.54 -11.28 -6.77
CA SER A 79 -17.78 -10.76 -6.18
C SER A 79 -17.92 -11.06 -4.68
N LEU A 80 -17.32 -12.14 -4.20
CA LEU A 80 -17.24 -12.47 -2.77
C LEU A 80 -16.20 -11.61 -2.04
N ALA A 81 -15.07 -11.36 -2.68
CA ALA A 81 -14.02 -10.50 -2.12
C ALA A 81 -14.51 -9.06 -1.95
N ASP A 82 -15.18 -8.51 -2.97
CA ASP A 82 -15.72 -7.13 -2.97
C ASP A 82 -16.72 -6.86 -1.84
N ARG A 83 -17.44 -7.88 -1.42
CA ARG A 83 -18.43 -7.78 -0.34
C ARG A 83 -17.91 -8.12 1.04
N ASN A 84 -16.65 -8.50 1.15
CA ASN A 84 -16.10 -8.95 2.42
C ASN A 84 -15.51 -7.79 3.23
N PRO A 85 -16.12 -7.41 4.38
CA PRO A 85 -15.67 -6.28 5.20
C PRO A 85 -14.28 -6.48 5.82
N ILE A 86 -13.70 -7.69 5.76
CA ILE A 86 -12.36 -7.96 6.26
C ILE A 86 -11.32 -7.14 5.48
N PHE A 87 -11.50 -6.98 4.16
CA PHE A 87 -10.59 -6.17 3.34
C PHE A 87 -10.64 -4.70 3.73
N ASP A 88 -11.85 -4.16 4.01
CA ASP A 88 -12.00 -2.80 4.53
C ASP A 88 -11.35 -2.65 5.90
N LEU A 89 -11.50 -3.64 6.77
CA LEU A 89 -10.86 -3.64 8.09
C LEU A 89 -9.32 -3.64 7.97
N VAL A 90 -8.75 -4.42 7.06
CA VAL A 90 -7.29 -4.43 6.78
C VAL A 90 -6.85 -3.06 6.29
N LEU A 91 -7.63 -2.43 5.42
CA LEU A 91 -7.34 -1.10 4.88
C LEU A 91 -7.33 -0.04 6.01
N TYR A 92 -8.37 0.01 6.85
CA TYR A 92 -8.43 0.96 7.97
C TYR A 92 -7.36 0.69 9.03
N PHE A 93 -7.07 -0.56 9.31
CA PHE A 93 -5.97 -0.94 10.21
C PHE A 93 -4.62 -0.47 9.65
N SER A 94 -4.39 -0.60 8.34
CA SER A 94 -3.16 -0.13 7.69
C SER A 94 -2.99 1.39 7.79
N VAL A 95 -4.10 2.15 7.71
CA VAL A 95 -4.09 3.60 7.97
C VAL A 95 -3.63 3.92 9.40
N ALA A 96 -4.25 3.27 10.40
CA ALA A 96 -3.89 3.48 11.80
C ALA A 96 -2.42 3.10 12.07
N LEU A 97 -1.97 1.98 11.50
CA LEU A 97 -0.60 1.50 11.61
C LEU A 97 0.41 2.46 10.98
N HIS A 98 0.10 3.00 9.80
CA HIS A 98 0.95 4.01 9.15
C HIS A 98 1.10 5.27 10.03
N LEU A 99 0.00 5.79 10.58
CA LEU A 99 0.05 6.97 11.44
C LEU A 99 0.84 6.72 12.74
N PHE A 100 0.70 5.54 13.32
CA PHE A 100 1.51 5.12 14.47
C PHE A 100 3.00 5.09 14.13
N LEU A 101 3.37 4.51 12.99
CA LEU A 101 4.76 4.42 12.54
C LEU A 101 5.31 5.79 12.16
N LEU A 102 4.53 6.68 11.56
CA LEU A 102 4.92 8.06 11.31
C LEU A 102 5.22 8.79 12.62
N GLY A 103 4.34 8.67 13.63
CA GLY A 103 4.59 9.24 14.95
C GLY A 103 5.87 8.68 15.60
N THR A 104 6.09 7.37 15.50
CA THR A 104 7.30 6.70 15.99
C THR A 104 8.55 7.21 15.27
N PHE A 105 8.50 7.37 13.95
CA PHE A 105 9.58 7.95 13.16
C PHE A 105 9.90 9.37 13.61
N LEU A 106 8.89 10.26 13.64
CA LEU A 106 9.07 11.66 14.02
C LEU A 106 9.69 11.80 15.43
N PHE A 107 9.18 11.00 16.38
CA PHE A 107 9.76 10.97 17.73
C PHE A 107 11.20 10.43 17.70
N SER A 108 11.47 9.42 16.90
CA SER A 108 12.76 8.75 16.85
C SER A 108 13.89 9.64 16.33
N ILE A 109 13.61 10.51 15.35
CA ILE A 109 14.62 11.39 14.74
C ILE A 109 15.00 12.60 15.63
N THR A 110 14.23 12.86 16.71
CA THR A 110 14.58 13.92 17.67
C THR A 110 15.67 13.49 18.66
N ASN A 111 16.09 12.24 18.64
CA ASN A 111 17.12 11.74 19.54
C ASN A 111 18.51 12.31 19.16
N PRO A 112 19.13 13.16 20.00
CA PRO A 112 20.40 13.82 19.71
C PRO A 112 21.61 12.87 19.66
N ARG A 113 21.42 11.61 20.06
CA ARG A 113 22.48 10.58 20.04
C ARG A 113 22.53 9.79 18.73
N LEU A 114 21.65 10.09 17.76
CA LEU A 114 21.68 9.42 16.46
C LEU A 114 22.85 9.90 15.63
N GLU A 115 23.53 8.95 15.01
CA GLU A 115 24.51 9.24 13.97
C GLU A 115 23.81 9.60 12.65
N THR A 116 24.44 10.38 11.80
CA THR A 116 23.86 10.83 10.53
C THR A 116 23.39 9.66 9.66
N TYR A 117 24.16 8.58 9.58
CA TYR A 117 23.76 7.41 8.80
C TYR A 117 22.50 6.71 9.35
N GLU A 118 22.28 6.74 10.66
CA GLU A 118 21.06 6.19 11.27
C GLU A 118 19.83 7.03 10.92
N ILE A 119 19.99 8.36 10.87
CA ILE A 119 18.93 9.27 10.41
C ILE A 119 18.59 8.97 8.94
N VAL A 120 19.61 8.81 8.09
CA VAL A 120 19.41 8.43 6.68
C VAL A 120 18.65 7.11 6.56
N GLY A 121 19.05 6.08 7.31
CA GLY A 121 18.38 4.78 7.28
C GLY A 121 16.90 4.87 7.70
N ARG A 122 16.60 5.59 8.79
CA ARG A 122 15.22 5.84 9.24
C ARG A 122 14.41 6.62 8.20
N THR A 123 15.01 7.63 7.58
CA THR A 123 14.35 8.43 6.54
C THR A 123 14.03 7.61 5.30
N LEU A 124 14.95 6.76 4.82
CA LEU A 124 14.70 5.86 3.71
C LEU A 124 13.59 4.85 4.03
N SER A 125 13.60 4.31 5.27
CA SER A 125 12.55 3.40 5.74
C SER A 125 11.19 4.09 5.83
N MET A 126 11.13 5.36 6.25
CA MET A 126 9.88 6.13 6.25
C MET A 126 9.43 6.49 4.83
N GLY A 127 10.36 6.85 3.94
CA GLY A 127 10.07 7.09 2.52
C GLY A 127 9.36 5.90 1.86
N LEU A 128 9.79 4.68 2.17
CA LEU A 128 9.13 3.47 1.71
C LEU A 128 7.71 3.35 2.26
N LEU A 129 7.49 3.62 3.56
CA LEU A 129 6.14 3.60 4.15
C LEU A 129 5.22 4.66 3.55
N THR A 130 5.74 5.85 3.20
CA THR A 130 4.92 6.88 2.54
C THR A 130 4.49 6.48 1.14
N THR A 131 5.25 5.66 0.43
CA THR A 131 4.81 5.05 -0.84
C THR A 131 3.58 4.15 -0.63
N PHE A 132 3.56 3.36 0.43
CA PHE A 132 2.37 2.59 0.82
C PHE A 132 1.20 3.49 1.22
N ALA A 133 1.46 4.61 1.90
CA ALA A 133 0.42 5.57 2.25
C ALA A 133 -0.24 6.19 1.01
N ILE A 134 0.50 6.44 -0.06
CA ILE A 134 -0.05 6.88 -1.35
C ILE A 134 -1.01 5.81 -1.90
N ASN A 135 -0.63 4.53 -1.89
CA ASN A 135 -1.50 3.45 -2.34
C ASN A 135 -2.76 3.31 -1.48
N LEU A 136 -2.66 3.46 -0.14
CA LEU A 136 -3.83 3.50 0.74
C LEU A 136 -4.73 4.71 0.42
N GLY A 137 -4.12 5.87 0.21
CA GLY A 137 -4.82 7.09 -0.17
C GLY A 137 -5.49 7.00 -1.54
N HIS A 138 -4.88 6.30 -2.49
CA HIS A 138 -5.44 6.01 -3.80
C HIS A 138 -6.70 5.14 -3.67
N GLU A 139 -6.61 3.98 -2.99
CA GLU A 139 -7.73 3.06 -2.81
C GLU A 139 -8.91 3.72 -2.06
N LEU A 140 -8.64 4.40 -0.95
CA LEU A 140 -9.66 5.14 -0.19
C LEU A 140 -10.23 6.33 -0.98
N GLY A 141 -9.45 6.90 -1.89
CA GLY A 141 -9.85 8.04 -2.73
C GLY A 141 -10.90 7.70 -3.77
N HIS A 142 -11.03 6.43 -4.16
CA HIS A 142 -12.09 5.94 -5.05
C HIS A 142 -13.42 5.69 -4.33
N ARG A 143 -13.40 5.63 -3.00
CA ARG A 143 -14.60 5.40 -2.19
C ARG A 143 -15.50 6.63 -2.15
N GLN A 144 -16.82 6.41 -1.99
CA GLN A 144 -17.82 7.50 -1.98
C GLN A 144 -18.06 8.07 -0.58
N ALA A 145 -17.76 7.32 0.49
CA ALA A 145 -18.03 7.75 1.85
C ALA A 145 -17.09 8.89 2.27
N TRP A 146 -17.63 9.93 2.88
CA TRP A 146 -16.87 11.10 3.30
C TRP A 146 -15.70 10.73 4.23
N GLY A 147 -15.92 9.81 5.17
CA GLY A 147 -14.88 9.36 6.10
C GLY A 147 -13.69 8.71 5.39
N GLU A 148 -13.95 7.89 4.37
CA GLU A 148 -12.91 7.24 3.57
C GLU A 148 -12.12 8.25 2.73
N GLN A 149 -12.81 9.21 2.12
CA GLN A 149 -12.15 10.31 1.41
C GLN A 149 -11.31 11.21 2.33
N PHE A 150 -11.73 11.39 3.59
CA PHE A 150 -10.94 12.08 4.60
C PHE A 150 -9.67 11.30 4.92
N LEU A 151 -9.76 9.98 5.14
CA LEU A 151 -8.61 9.11 5.38
C LEU A 151 -7.67 9.08 4.15
N ALA A 152 -8.21 9.07 2.94
CA ALA A 152 -7.44 9.18 1.70
C ALA A 152 -6.56 10.44 1.70
N LYS A 153 -7.17 11.59 1.95
CA LYS A 153 -6.46 12.87 2.01
C LYS A 153 -5.43 12.91 3.14
N LEU A 154 -5.73 12.30 4.28
CA LEU A 154 -4.80 12.19 5.40
C LEU A 154 -3.57 11.35 5.01
N MET A 155 -3.75 10.22 4.32
CA MET A 155 -2.65 9.39 3.85
C MET A 155 -1.79 10.13 2.82
N LEU A 156 -2.42 10.78 1.84
CA LEU A 156 -1.73 11.59 0.84
C LEU A 156 -0.99 12.79 1.44
N LEU A 157 -1.52 13.37 2.52
CA LEU A 157 -0.85 14.45 3.24
C LEU A 157 0.47 13.99 3.87
N THR A 158 0.55 12.75 4.38
CA THR A 158 1.79 12.21 4.98
C THR A 158 2.96 12.10 3.99
N SER A 159 2.66 12.07 2.70
CA SER A 159 3.63 12.07 1.59
C SER A 159 3.70 13.41 0.84
N LEU A 160 2.98 14.44 1.30
CA LEU A 160 2.85 15.74 0.64
C LEU A 160 2.24 15.67 -0.78
N MET A 161 1.43 14.62 -1.05
CA MET A 161 0.83 14.32 -2.35
C MET A 161 -0.69 14.60 -2.38
N MET A 162 -1.17 15.61 -1.63
CA MET A 162 -2.61 15.93 -1.54
C MET A 162 -3.26 16.26 -2.90
N HIS A 163 -2.50 16.89 -3.81
CA HIS A 163 -2.93 17.21 -5.17
C HIS A 163 -3.31 15.95 -5.95
N PHE A 164 -2.64 14.83 -5.69
CA PHE A 164 -2.92 13.55 -6.32
C PHE A 164 -4.40 13.12 -6.17
N PHE A 165 -5.08 13.48 -5.08
CA PHE A 165 -6.49 13.17 -4.90
C PHE A 165 -7.38 13.78 -6.00
N ILE A 166 -7.07 14.99 -6.42
CA ILE A 166 -7.84 15.70 -7.47
C ILE A 166 -7.38 15.24 -8.85
N GLU A 167 -6.06 15.26 -9.07
CA GLU A 167 -5.48 14.92 -10.37
C GLU A 167 -5.80 13.48 -10.77
N HIS A 168 -5.64 12.54 -9.88
CA HIS A 168 -5.93 11.13 -10.15
C HIS A 168 -7.40 10.89 -10.50
N ASN A 169 -8.34 11.41 -9.69
CA ASN A 169 -9.76 11.14 -9.87
C ASN A 169 -10.40 11.96 -11.00
N ARG A 170 -9.90 13.14 -11.32
CA ARG A 170 -10.51 14.06 -12.29
C ARG A 170 -9.67 14.30 -13.55
N GLY A 171 -8.35 14.21 -13.43
CA GLY A 171 -7.40 14.35 -14.52
C GLY A 171 -7.10 12.99 -15.16
N HIS A 172 -6.36 12.14 -14.47
CA HIS A 172 -5.88 10.85 -14.98
C HIS A 172 -7.03 9.93 -15.45
N HIS A 173 -8.02 9.64 -14.62
CA HIS A 173 -9.13 8.75 -15.02
C HIS A 173 -9.93 9.25 -16.24
N LYS A 174 -9.98 10.56 -16.45
CA LYS A 174 -10.66 11.14 -17.61
C LYS A 174 -9.80 11.05 -18.86
N ASN A 175 -8.49 11.27 -18.73
CA ASN A 175 -7.59 11.51 -19.86
C ASN A 175 -6.59 10.36 -20.08
N VAL A 176 -6.74 9.23 -19.36
CA VAL A 176 -5.82 8.09 -19.43
C VAL A 176 -5.53 7.66 -20.87
N ALA A 177 -4.27 7.38 -21.17
CA ALA A 177 -3.74 7.03 -22.49
C ALA A 177 -3.79 8.16 -23.54
N THR A 178 -4.02 9.41 -23.14
CA THR A 178 -3.88 10.59 -24.01
C THR A 178 -2.63 11.40 -23.69
N PHE A 179 -2.29 12.37 -24.54
CA PHE A 179 -1.18 13.31 -24.29
C PHE A 179 -1.51 14.36 -23.20
N GLU A 180 -2.77 14.53 -22.88
CA GLU A 180 -3.26 15.47 -21.86
C GLU A 180 -3.07 14.92 -20.45
N ASP A 181 -2.93 13.59 -20.32
CA ASP A 181 -2.68 12.94 -19.04
C ASP A 181 -1.19 12.96 -18.67
N PRO A 182 -0.79 13.68 -17.60
CA PRO A 182 0.59 13.69 -17.15
C PRO A 182 1.08 12.31 -16.66
N SER A 183 0.18 11.48 -16.15
CA SER A 183 0.47 10.14 -15.63
C SER A 183 0.50 9.04 -16.69
N THR A 184 0.24 9.37 -17.98
CA THR A 184 0.42 8.44 -19.10
C THR A 184 1.84 8.51 -19.65
N ALA A 185 2.58 7.38 -19.61
CA ALA A 185 3.91 7.26 -20.19
C ALA A 185 3.89 7.39 -21.72
N ARG A 186 4.87 8.09 -22.30
CA ARG A 186 4.99 8.27 -23.74
C ARG A 186 5.85 7.17 -24.36
N LYS A 187 5.52 6.76 -25.58
CA LYS A 187 6.32 5.73 -26.28
C LYS A 187 7.78 6.18 -26.42
N GLY A 188 8.70 5.36 -25.91
CA GLY A 188 10.12 5.63 -25.94
C GLY A 188 10.64 6.54 -24.82
N GLU A 189 9.76 7.02 -23.94
CA GLU A 189 10.15 7.78 -22.75
C GLU A 189 10.80 6.88 -21.72
N THR A 190 11.94 7.32 -21.15
CA THR A 190 12.55 6.60 -20.03
C THR A 190 11.77 6.82 -18.74
N VAL A 191 11.82 5.88 -17.81
CA VAL A 191 11.14 6.00 -16.50
C VAL A 191 11.57 7.27 -15.75
N TYR A 192 12.82 7.67 -15.86
CA TYR A 192 13.34 8.87 -15.19
C TYR A 192 12.77 10.17 -15.81
N ALA A 193 12.70 10.25 -17.14
CA ALA A 193 12.07 11.39 -17.82
C ALA A 193 10.57 11.45 -17.52
N PHE A 194 9.90 10.27 -17.51
CA PHE A 194 8.50 10.15 -17.13
C PHE A 194 8.23 10.71 -15.72
N TRP A 195 9.02 10.32 -14.72
CA TRP A 195 8.83 10.79 -13.34
C TRP A 195 8.92 12.31 -13.24
N PHE A 196 9.97 12.92 -13.82
CA PHE A 196 10.09 14.37 -13.81
C PHE A 196 8.93 15.07 -14.49
N ARG A 197 8.51 14.57 -15.64
CA ARG A 197 7.39 15.14 -16.38
C ARG A 197 6.06 14.95 -15.66
N ALA A 198 5.77 13.75 -15.18
CA ALA A 198 4.53 13.45 -14.46
C ALA A 198 4.39 14.33 -13.21
N ILE A 199 5.37 14.28 -12.31
CA ILE A 199 5.33 15.05 -11.05
C ILE A 199 5.17 16.55 -11.30
N LEU A 200 5.90 17.15 -12.26
CA LEU A 200 5.80 18.57 -12.53
C LEU A 200 4.44 18.97 -13.12
N ASN A 201 3.88 18.14 -14.01
CA ASN A 201 2.61 18.47 -14.66
C ASN A 201 1.37 18.11 -13.82
N GLU A 202 1.51 17.24 -12.80
CA GLU A 202 0.44 16.99 -11.82
C GLU A 202 0.19 18.18 -10.88
N TYR A 203 1.18 19.10 -10.75
CA TYR A 203 1.05 20.33 -9.95
C TYR A 203 0.58 21.55 -10.77
N LEU A 204 0.61 21.49 -12.11
CA LEU A 204 0.27 22.61 -12.99
C LEU A 204 -1.16 22.51 -13.51
#